data_6b9327cf8afca81b858b1b29e7596dd0
#
_entry.id   6b9327cf8afca81b858b1b29e7596dd0
#
_cell.length_a   1.000
_cell.length_b   1.000
_cell.length_c   1.000
_cell.angle_alpha   90.00
_cell.angle_beta   90.00
_cell.angle_gamma   90.00
#
_symmetry.space_group_name_H-M   'P 1'
#
loop_
_entity.id
_entity.type
_entity.pdbx_description
1 polymer ?
#
loop_
_entity_poly.entity_id
_entity_poly.type
_entity_poly.pdbx_seq_one_letter_code
_entity_poly.pdbx_strand_id
1 'polypeptide(L)'
;QQRNPHALQINNLWASVKHIVRHPTFQAYSALSTASYAGLFTFLATSPFVFTQSMGLSKTVYGLLMFSMSLSYIIGTFICRWLLLRISVQTCVFMASFVSLLAGALMLLVAYAGPGQSWFGAWAVMLPVNIFLLAHGVHQPCGQSGSISPFPEMAGTASALNGFSMMLVAFGIGTWIGTHMSDPLLTMAQGIMYAS
;
A
#
# COMPACT_ATOMS: atom_id res chain seq x y z
N GLN A 1 25.81 -22.89 2.90
CA GLN A 1 25.43 -21.98 1.79
C GLN A 1 26.58 -21.91 0.81
N GLN A 2 26.51 -22.62 -0.30
CA GLN A 2 27.50 -22.49 -1.38
C GLN A 2 27.26 -21.14 -2.06
N ARG A 3 28.17 -20.20 -1.83
CA ARG A 3 28.23 -18.94 -2.61
C ARG A 3 28.59 -19.34 -4.05
N ASN A 4 27.65 -19.14 -4.97
CA ASN A 4 27.91 -19.32 -6.39
C ASN A 4 28.78 -18.12 -6.88
N PRO A 5 30.08 -18.30 -7.18
CA PRO A 5 30.99 -17.20 -7.53
C PRO A 5 30.62 -16.53 -8.87
N HIS A 6 29.76 -17.15 -9.69
CA HIS A 6 29.30 -16.61 -10.97
C HIS A 6 27.98 -15.84 -10.88
N ALA A 7 27.36 -15.75 -9.71
CA ALA A 7 26.08 -15.04 -9.51
C ALA A 7 26.17 -13.52 -9.74
N LEU A 8 27.38 -12.94 -9.69
CA LEU A 8 27.63 -11.50 -9.88
C LEU A 8 28.03 -11.12 -11.31
N GLN A 9 28.03 -12.05 -12.26
CA GLN A 9 28.24 -11.68 -13.67
C GLN A 9 27.01 -10.94 -14.19
N ILE A 10 27.20 -9.75 -14.76
CA ILE A 10 26.13 -8.84 -15.23
C ILE A 10 25.16 -9.55 -16.18
N ASN A 11 25.65 -10.44 -17.05
CA ASN A 11 24.82 -11.19 -17.99
C ASN A 11 23.89 -12.17 -17.28
N ASN A 12 24.33 -12.79 -16.18
CA ASN A 12 23.51 -13.71 -15.37
C ASN A 12 22.48 -12.95 -14.54
N LEU A 13 22.83 -11.76 -14.04
CA LEU A 13 21.90 -10.87 -13.34
C LEU A 13 20.78 -10.39 -14.27
N TRP A 14 21.10 -9.99 -15.49
CA TRP A 14 20.11 -9.54 -16.46
C TRP A 14 19.15 -10.66 -16.88
N ALA A 15 19.68 -11.88 -17.09
CA ALA A 15 18.87 -13.05 -17.36
C ALA A 15 17.92 -13.39 -16.19
N SER A 16 18.41 -13.31 -14.95
CA SER A 16 17.63 -13.52 -13.75
C SER A 16 16.52 -12.47 -13.59
N VAL A 17 16.83 -11.19 -13.79
CA VAL A 17 15.85 -10.09 -13.77
C VAL A 17 14.74 -10.33 -14.79
N LYS A 18 15.12 -10.64 -16.04
CA LYS A 18 14.16 -10.91 -17.12
C LYS A 18 13.28 -12.13 -16.81
N HIS A 19 13.85 -13.17 -16.24
CA HIS A 19 13.11 -14.37 -15.82
C HIS A 19 12.09 -14.05 -14.73
N ILE A 20 12.51 -13.34 -13.67
CA ILE A 20 11.64 -12.96 -12.54
C ILE A 20 10.51 -12.04 -13.01
N VAL A 21 10.84 -10.95 -13.73
CA VAL A 21 9.84 -9.95 -14.15
C VAL A 21 8.78 -10.52 -15.09
N ARG A 22 9.13 -11.56 -15.87
CA ARG A 22 8.18 -12.23 -16.77
C ARG A 22 7.33 -13.31 -16.10
N HIS A 23 7.64 -13.68 -14.88
CA HIS A 23 6.91 -14.74 -14.18
C HIS A 23 5.54 -14.22 -13.70
N PRO A 24 4.41 -14.87 -14.07
CA PRO A 24 3.07 -14.37 -13.77
C PRO A 24 2.79 -14.23 -12.27
N THR A 25 3.29 -15.16 -11.45
CA THR A 25 3.14 -15.08 -9.99
C THR A 25 3.88 -13.87 -9.42
N PHE A 26 5.09 -13.57 -9.91
CA PHE A 26 5.82 -12.36 -9.51
C PHE A 26 5.02 -11.10 -9.86
N GLN A 27 4.54 -11.02 -11.11
CA GLN A 27 3.78 -9.84 -11.58
C GLN A 27 2.53 -9.62 -10.72
N ALA A 28 1.75 -10.67 -10.46
CA ALA A 28 0.52 -10.57 -9.68
C ALA A 28 0.78 -10.10 -8.24
N TYR A 29 1.70 -10.74 -7.53
CA TYR A 29 1.97 -10.41 -6.13
C TYR A 29 2.79 -9.12 -5.96
N SER A 30 3.67 -8.80 -6.91
CA SER A 30 4.37 -7.52 -6.93
C SER A 30 3.41 -6.36 -7.24
N ALA A 31 2.46 -6.54 -8.17
CA ALA A 31 1.42 -5.56 -8.41
C ALA A 31 0.54 -5.33 -7.17
N LEU A 32 0.14 -6.40 -6.46
CA LEU A 32 -0.64 -6.32 -5.24
C LEU A 32 0.08 -5.49 -4.15
N SER A 33 1.33 -5.82 -3.83
CA SER A 33 2.11 -5.09 -2.82
C SER A 33 2.39 -3.65 -3.25
N THR A 34 2.65 -3.42 -4.54
CA THR A 34 2.92 -2.09 -5.10
C THR A 34 1.68 -1.20 -5.07
N ALA A 35 0.52 -1.71 -5.50
CA ALA A 35 -0.74 -0.97 -5.44
C ALA A 35 -1.09 -0.59 -3.99
N SER A 36 -1.07 -1.57 -3.09
CA SER A 36 -1.35 -1.32 -1.67
C SER A 36 -0.36 -0.31 -1.04
N TYR A 37 0.93 -0.35 -1.40
CA TYR A 37 1.92 0.64 -0.97
C TYR A 37 1.66 2.03 -1.56
N ALA A 38 1.18 2.08 -2.80
CA ALA A 38 0.80 3.32 -3.49
C ALA A 38 -0.26 4.12 -2.72
N GLY A 39 -1.30 3.43 -2.21
CA GLY A 39 -2.33 4.06 -1.38
C GLY A 39 -1.78 4.57 -0.04
N LEU A 40 -0.94 3.78 0.64
CA LEU A 40 -0.25 4.22 1.85
C LEU A 40 0.62 5.46 1.58
N PHE A 41 1.42 5.44 0.50
CA PHE A 41 2.28 6.55 0.11
C PHE A 41 1.47 7.81 -0.19
N THR A 42 0.35 7.69 -0.92
CA THR A 42 -0.57 8.81 -1.19
C THR A 42 -1.06 9.43 0.11
N PHE A 43 -1.53 8.60 1.05
CA PHE A 43 -1.95 9.08 2.36
C PHE A 43 -0.82 9.83 3.09
N LEU A 44 0.36 9.23 3.19
CA LEU A 44 1.50 9.84 3.90
C LEU A 44 1.92 11.18 3.27
N ALA A 45 1.91 11.26 1.94
CA ALA A 45 2.29 12.48 1.22
C ALA A 45 1.27 13.62 1.34
N THR A 46 -0.04 13.30 1.41
CA THR A 46 -1.12 14.31 1.43
C THR A 46 -1.62 14.62 2.83
N SER A 47 -1.51 13.70 3.79
CA SER A 47 -2.08 13.83 5.13
C SER A 47 -1.63 15.06 5.93
N PRO A 48 -0.36 15.53 5.87
CA PRO A 48 0.02 16.76 6.55
C PRO A 48 -0.78 17.97 6.04
N PHE A 49 -1.02 18.05 4.74
CA PHE A 49 -1.77 19.14 4.12
C PHE A 49 -3.26 19.09 4.51
N VAL A 50 -3.86 17.90 4.49
CA VAL A 50 -5.26 17.71 4.89
C VAL A 50 -5.46 18.04 6.37
N PHE A 51 -4.68 17.44 7.26
CA PHE A 51 -4.94 17.54 8.69
C PHE A 51 -4.38 18.80 9.31
N THR A 52 -3.16 19.24 8.96
CA THR A 52 -2.57 20.41 9.62
C THR A 52 -2.85 21.72 8.89
N GLN A 53 -2.90 21.76 7.56
CA GLN A 53 -3.15 23.00 6.82
C GLN A 53 -4.65 23.22 6.58
N SER A 54 -5.39 22.23 6.04
CA SER A 54 -6.81 22.42 5.72
C SER A 54 -7.71 22.32 6.95
N MET A 55 -7.46 21.38 7.88
CA MET A 55 -8.27 21.21 9.10
C MET A 55 -7.73 21.95 10.32
N GLY A 56 -6.52 22.52 10.26
CA GLY A 56 -5.92 23.30 11.36
C GLY A 56 -5.59 22.48 12.61
N LEU A 57 -5.38 21.17 12.49
CA LEU A 57 -5.09 20.31 13.63
C LEU A 57 -3.69 20.55 14.19
N SER A 58 -3.57 20.46 15.51
CA SER A 58 -2.25 20.51 16.16
C SER A 58 -1.39 19.30 15.80
N LYS A 59 -0.06 19.48 15.84
CA LYS A 59 0.90 18.40 15.57
C LYS A 59 0.71 17.20 16.50
N THR A 60 0.27 17.42 17.74
CA THR A 60 -0.01 16.36 18.70
C THR A 60 -1.21 15.50 18.26
N VAL A 61 -2.31 16.16 17.85
CA VAL A 61 -3.50 15.46 17.33
C VAL A 61 -3.14 14.69 16.06
N TYR A 62 -2.40 15.30 15.13
CA TYR A 62 -1.91 14.61 13.95
C TYR A 62 -1.09 13.36 14.30
N GLY A 63 -0.19 13.44 15.28
CA GLY A 63 0.56 12.28 15.77
C GLY A 63 -0.32 11.16 16.31
N LEU A 64 -1.41 11.50 17.03
CA LEU A 64 -2.39 10.49 17.51
C LEU A 64 -3.15 9.83 16.35
N LEU A 65 -3.48 10.57 15.30
CA LEU A 65 -4.08 10.00 14.08
C LEU A 65 -3.11 9.03 13.40
N MET A 66 -1.82 9.37 13.30
CA MET A 66 -0.78 8.47 12.76
C MET A 66 -0.61 7.21 13.62
N PHE A 67 -0.73 7.34 14.94
CA PHE A 67 -0.71 6.18 15.83
C PHE A 67 -1.89 5.24 15.57
N SER A 68 -3.12 5.76 15.39
CA SER A 68 -4.30 4.94 15.07
C SER A 68 -4.12 4.15 13.77
N MET A 69 -3.51 4.76 12.77
CA MET A 69 -3.15 4.15 11.50
C MET A 69 -2.19 2.97 11.69
N SER A 70 -1.11 3.18 12.47
CA SER A 70 -0.14 2.12 12.77
C SER A 70 -0.79 0.95 13.50
N LEU A 71 -1.71 1.23 14.41
CA LEU A 71 -2.47 0.21 15.14
C LEU A 71 -3.36 -0.61 14.18
N SER A 72 -4.05 0.05 13.25
CA SER A 72 -4.87 -0.63 12.24
C SER A 72 -4.03 -1.56 11.34
N TYR A 73 -2.84 -1.12 10.93
CA TYR A 73 -1.91 -1.96 10.17
C TYR A 73 -1.49 -3.21 10.97
N ILE A 74 -1.12 -3.04 12.23
CA ILE A 74 -0.74 -4.14 13.13
C ILE A 74 -1.92 -5.13 13.28
N ILE A 75 -3.12 -4.64 13.54
CA ILE A 75 -4.34 -5.47 13.64
C ILE A 75 -4.55 -6.24 12.32
N GLY A 76 -4.43 -5.57 11.17
CA GLY A 76 -4.53 -6.20 9.85
C GLY A 76 -3.53 -7.33 9.66
N THR A 77 -2.29 -7.16 10.13
CA THR A 77 -1.25 -8.19 10.07
C THR A 77 -1.59 -9.41 10.94
N PHE A 78 -2.15 -9.19 12.14
CA PHE A 78 -2.63 -10.29 12.99
C PHE A 78 -3.83 -11.01 12.37
N ILE A 79 -4.77 -10.27 11.78
CA ILE A 79 -5.91 -10.83 11.03
C ILE A 79 -5.39 -11.69 9.86
N CYS A 80 -4.41 -11.19 9.09
CA CYS A 80 -3.77 -11.93 8.01
C CYS A 80 -3.23 -13.26 8.50
N ARG A 81 -2.42 -13.25 9.56
CA ARG A 81 -1.86 -14.47 10.15
C ARG A 81 -2.93 -15.47 10.58
N TRP A 82 -4.00 -14.99 11.22
CA TRP A 82 -5.10 -15.85 11.69
C TRP A 82 -5.89 -16.44 10.51
N LEU A 83 -6.15 -15.64 9.45
CA LEU A 83 -6.85 -16.10 8.25
C LEU A 83 -6.05 -17.17 7.50
N LEU A 84 -4.74 -16.97 7.33
CA LEU A 84 -3.86 -17.91 6.62
C LEU A 84 -3.76 -19.28 7.30
N LEU A 85 -4.15 -19.42 8.56
CA LEU A 85 -4.30 -20.71 9.23
C LEU A 85 -5.58 -21.46 8.83
N ARG A 86 -6.54 -20.81 8.17
CA ARG A 86 -7.88 -21.32 7.90
C ARG A 86 -8.27 -21.33 6.41
N ILE A 87 -7.74 -20.38 5.65
CA ILE A 87 -8.11 -20.17 4.24
C ILE A 87 -6.86 -20.00 3.38
N SER A 88 -7.04 -20.16 2.06
CA SER A 88 -5.93 -19.98 1.10
C SER A 88 -5.46 -18.52 1.03
N VAL A 89 -4.20 -18.32 0.62
CA VAL A 89 -3.63 -16.97 0.40
C VAL A 89 -4.46 -16.19 -0.61
N GLN A 90 -4.92 -16.85 -1.69
CA GLN A 90 -5.74 -16.20 -2.71
C GLN A 90 -7.07 -15.69 -2.16
N THR A 91 -7.75 -16.49 -1.37
CA THR A 91 -9.02 -16.09 -0.71
C THR A 91 -8.78 -14.94 0.26
N CYS A 92 -7.71 -15.00 1.05
CA CYS A 92 -7.34 -13.96 2.00
C CYS A 92 -7.09 -12.62 1.29
N VAL A 93 -6.30 -12.64 0.21
CA VAL A 93 -6.02 -11.46 -0.63
C VAL A 93 -7.30 -10.93 -1.27
N PHE A 94 -8.15 -11.79 -1.83
CA PHE A 94 -9.42 -11.37 -2.42
C PHE A 94 -10.35 -10.66 -1.43
N MET A 95 -10.49 -11.20 -0.22
CA MET A 95 -11.26 -10.54 0.85
C MET A 95 -10.67 -9.17 1.23
N ALA A 96 -9.35 -9.09 1.37
CA ALA A 96 -8.65 -7.84 1.68
C ALA A 96 -8.81 -6.81 0.55
N SER A 97 -8.78 -7.23 -0.72
CA SER A 97 -8.99 -6.34 -1.87
C SER A 97 -10.42 -5.76 -1.88
N PHE A 98 -11.41 -6.57 -1.52
CA PHE A 98 -12.78 -6.06 -1.37
C PHE A 98 -12.90 -5.02 -0.25
N VAL A 99 -12.25 -5.26 0.90
CA VAL A 99 -12.19 -4.31 2.02
C VAL A 99 -11.46 -3.03 1.62
N SER A 100 -10.36 -3.15 0.87
CA SER A 100 -9.60 -2.01 0.33
C SER A 100 -10.44 -1.17 -0.61
N LEU A 101 -11.14 -1.80 -1.56
CA LEU A 101 -12.03 -1.12 -2.50
C LEU A 101 -13.18 -0.37 -1.78
N LEU A 102 -13.77 -1.00 -0.77
CA LEU A 102 -14.78 -0.35 0.06
C LEU A 102 -14.20 0.88 0.79
N ALA A 103 -13.00 0.77 1.33
CA ALA A 103 -12.31 1.88 1.99
C ALA A 103 -12.04 3.04 1.02
N GLY A 104 -11.58 2.74 -0.21
CA GLY A 104 -11.36 3.73 -1.27
C GLY A 104 -12.67 4.44 -1.67
N ALA A 105 -13.75 3.67 -1.84
CA ALA A 105 -15.08 4.22 -2.15
C ALA A 105 -15.61 5.11 -1.02
N LEU A 106 -15.47 4.69 0.24
CA LEU A 106 -15.82 5.50 1.41
C LEU A 106 -14.99 6.77 1.49
N MET A 107 -13.70 6.69 1.16
CA MET A 107 -12.82 7.86 1.15
C MET A 107 -13.24 8.89 0.09
N LEU A 108 -13.61 8.44 -1.11
CA LEU A 108 -14.20 9.32 -2.13
C LEU A 108 -15.51 9.94 -1.65
N LEU A 109 -16.39 9.17 -1.03
CA LEU A 109 -17.65 9.68 -0.48
C LEU A 109 -17.39 10.78 0.54
N VAL A 110 -16.43 10.58 1.46
CA VAL A 110 -16.04 11.58 2.46
C VAL A 110 -15.46 12.83 1.79
N ALA A 111 -14.65 12.68 0.74
CA ALA A 111 -14.05 13.82 0.06
C ALA A 111 -15.08 14.66 -0.70
N TYR A 112 -16.08 14.05 -1.34
CA TYR A 112 -17.10 14.77 -2.10
C TYR A 112 -18.27 15.28 -1.26
N ALA A 113 -18.76 14.50 -0.30
CA ALA A 113 -19.97 14.79 0.47
C ALA A 113 -19.70 15.36 1.87
N GLY A 114 -18.45 15.28 2.36
CA GLY A 114 -18.09 15.67 3.72
C GLY A 114 -17.93 17.18 3.94
N PRO A 115 -17.20 17.91 3.07
CA PRO A 115 -16.95 19.33 3.30
C PRO A 115 -18.24 20.14 3.53
N GLY A 116 -18.29 20.92 4.62
CA GLY A 116 -19.47 21.69 5.00
C GLY A 116 -20.52 20.94 5.81
N GLN A 117 -20.39 19.64 6.04
CA GLN A 117 -21.30 18.86 6.85
C GLN A 117 -20.90 18.87 8.32
N SER A 118 -21.87 18.77 9.23
CA SER A 118 -21.64 18.78 10.69
C SER A 118 -20.84 17.55 11.19
N TRP A 119 -20.89 16.42 10.46
CA TRP A 119 -20.15 15.21 10.78
C TRP A 119 -18.73 15.18 10.21
N PHE A 120 -18.39 16.15 9.32
CA PHE A 120 -17.08 16.19 8.68
C PHE A 120 -16.00 16.63 9.68
N GLY A 121 -14.93 15.85 9.77
CA GLY A 121 -13.81 16.11 10.66
C GLY A 121 -12.72 15.05 10.49
N ALA A 122 -11.69 15.14 11.32
CA ALA A 122 -10.53 14.25 11.21
C ALA A 122 -10.88 12.76 11.25
N TRP A 123 -11.83 12.36 12.08
CA TRP A 123 -12.27 10.96 12.19
C TRP A 123 -13.05 10.49 10.97
N ALA A 124 -13.81 11.36 10.30
CA ALA A 124 -14.50 11.03 9.07
C ALA A 124 -13.50 10.64 7.96
N VAL A 125 -12.35 11.31 7.91
CA VAL A 125 -11.26 11.01 6.98
C VAL A 125 -10.48 9.78 7.44
N MET A 126 -10.19 9.66 8.74
CA MET A 126 -9.37 8.56 9.27
C MET A 126 -10.08 7.21 9.26
N LEU A 127 -11.40 7.16 9.33
CA LEU A 127 -12.14 5.90 9.33
C LEU A 127 -11.88 5.07 8.06
N PRO A 128 -12.11 5.59 6.83
CA PRO A 128 -11.78 4.84 5.62
C PRO A 128 -10.29 4.55 5.50
N VAL A 129 -9.39 5.44 5.94
CA VAL A 129 -7.95 5.19 5.95
C VAL A 129 -7.61 4.02 6.87
N ASN A 130 -8.15 3.94 8.06
CA ASN A 130 -7.93 2.82 8.98
C ASN A 130 -8.45 1.49 8.40
N ILE A 131 -9.60 1.50 7.71
CA ILE A 131 -10.13 0.31 7.00
C ILE A 131 -9.16 -0.10 5.88
N PHE A 132 -8.64 0.85 5.09
CA PHE A 132 -7.63 0.59 4.07
C PHE A 132 -6.37 -0.03 4.69
N LEU A 133 -5.92 0.47 5.84
CA LEU A 133 -4.73 -0.03 6.53
C LEU A 133 -4.90 -1.45 7.09
N LEU A 134 -6.11 -1.84 7.48
CA LEU A 134 -6.42 -3.24 7.81
C LEU A 134 -6.17 -4.15 6.60
N ALA A 135 -6.67 -3.78 5.42
CA ALA A 135 -6.43 -4.51 4.18
C ALA A 135 -4.94 -4.48 3.77
N HIS A 136 -4.27 -3.33 3.93
CA HIS A 136 -2.84 -3.18 3.69
C HIS A 136 -2.00 -4.15 4.54
N GLY A 137 -2.40 -4.38 5.81
CA GLY A 137 -1.79 -5.36 6.70
C GLY A 137 -1.90 -6.82 6.21
N VAL A 138 -2.80 -7.11 5.27
CA VAL A 138 -2.89 -8.39 4.56
C VAL A 138 -2.11 -8.35 3.25
N HIS A 139 -2.27 -7.30 2.45
CA HIS A 139 -1.67 -7.19 1.11
C HIS A 139 -0.15 -7.20 1.15
N GLN A 140 0.46 -6.47 2.09
CA GLN A 140 1.93 -6.36 2.15
C GLN A 140 2.63 -7.69 2.41
N PRO A 141 2.34 -8.43 3.50
CA PRO A 141 3.02 -9.69 3.74
C PRO A 141 2.69 -10.76 2.66
N CYS A 142 1.44 -10.82 2.18
CA CYS A 142 1.06 -11.75 1.12
C CYS A 142 1.72 -11.40 -0.22
N GLY A 143 1.75 -10.13 -0.59
CA GLY A 143 2.36 -9.66 -1.83
C GLY A 143 3.88 -9.87 -1.84
N GLN A 144 4.56 -9.49 -0.77
CA GLN A 144 6.02 -9.67 -0.66
C GLN A 144 6.41 -11.15 -0.65
N SER A 145 5.79 -11.97 0.18
CA SER A 145 6.11 -13.40 0.25
C SER A 145 5.73 -14.13 -1.04
N GLY A 146 4.58 -13.80 -1.63
CA GLY A 146 4.11 -14.40 -2.88
C GLY A 146 5.00 -14.06 -4.08
N SER A 147 5.55 -12.85 -4.15
CA SER A 147 6.46 -12.43 -5.22
C SER A 147 7.82 -13.13 -5.16
N ILE A 148 8.27 -13.55 -3.97
CA ILE A 148 9.57 -14.19 -3.75
C ILE A 148 9.46 -15.71 -3.82
N SER A 149 8.33 -16.29 -3.45
CA SER A 149 8.16 -17.73 -3.27
C SER A 149 8.54 -18.62 -4.47
N PRO A 150 8.36 -18.20 -5.76
CA PRO A 150 8.78 -18.99 -6.90
C PRO A 150 10.31 -19.02 -7.11
N PHE A 151 11.08 -18.19 -6.40
CA PHE A 151 12.50 -17.93 -6.66
C PHE A 151 13.39 -18.14 -5.42
N PRO A 152 13.39 -19.31 -4.77
CA PRO A 152 14.16 -19.52 -3.53
C PRO A 152 15.67 -19.29 -3.73
N GLU A 153 16.22 -19.62 -4.91
CA GLU A 153 17.64 -19.43 -5.22
C GLU A 153 17.98 -17.97 -5.60
N MET A 154 16.98 -17.20 -6.02
CA MET A 154 17.11 -15.78 -6.44
C MET A 154 16.27 -14.85 -5.56
N ALA A 155 15.96 -15.26 -4.33
CA ALA A 155 15.06 -14.53 -3.42
C ALA A 155 15.49 -13.07 -3.19
N GLY A 156 16.80 -12.82 -3.09
CA GLY A 156 17.34 -11.46 -2.97
C GLY A 156 17.04 -10.58 -4.17
N THR A 157 17.20 -11.11 -5.40
CA THR A 157 16.90 -10.39 -6.63
C THR A 157 15.40 -10.14 -6.77
N ALA A 158 14.56 -11.13 -6.47
CA ALA A 158 13.11 -10.99 -6.51
C ALA A 158 12.62 -9.93 -5.50
N SER A 159 13.14 -9.95 -4.27
CA SER A 159 12.84 -8.95 -3.25
C SER A 159 13.26 -7.53 -3.67
N ALA A 160 14.45 -7.38 -4.23
CA ALA A 160 14.96 -6.10 -4.72
C ALA A 160 14.09 -5.54 -5.86
N LEU A 161 13.68 -6.40 -6.80
CA LEU A 161 12.78 -6.01 -7.89
C LEU A 161 11.40 -5.60 -7.39
N ASN A 162 10.83 -6.32 -6.43
CA ASN A 162 9.57 -5.95 -5.81
C ASN A 162 9.67 -4.58 -5.11
N GLY A 163 10.72 -4.36 -4.30
CA GLY A 163 10.97 -3.07 -3.66
C GLY A 163 11.20 -1.93 -4.68
N PHE A 164 11.93 -2.20 -5.76
CA PHE A 164 12.13 -1.24 -6.85
C PHE A 164 10.79 -0.84 -7.49
N SER A 165 9.92 -1.82 -7.79
CA SER A 165 8.59 -1.55 -8.35
C SER A 165 7.76 -0.64 -7.43
N MET A 166 7.77 -0.90 -6.11
CA MET A 166 7.08 -0.07 -5.13
C MET A 166 7.60 1.37 -5.12
N MET A 167 8.93 1.56 -5.13
CA MET A 167 9.55 2.90 -5.12
C MET A 167 9.32 3.64 -6.43
N LEU A 168 9.34 2.95 -7.57
CA LEU A 168 9.09 3.55 -8.88
C LEU A 168 7.67 4.09 -8.97
N VAL A 169 6.68 3.32 -8.52
CA VAL A 169 5.28 3.75 -8.49
C VAL A 169 5.08 4.88 -7.47
N ALA A 170 5.70 4.80 -6.29
CA ALA A 170 5.66 5.87 -5.29
C ALA A 170 6.23 7.20 -5.85
N PHE A 171 7.32 7.14 -6.62
CA PHE A 171 7.88 8.32 -7.32
C PHE A 171 6.88 8.91 -8.32
N GLY A 172 6.25 8.07 -9.14
CA GLY A 172 5.21 8.50 -10.10
C GLY A 172 4.02 9.16 -9.40
N ILE A 173 3.55 8.56 -8.29
CA ILE A 173 2.47 9.11 -7.46
C ILE A 173 2.90 10.44 -6.82
N GLY A 174 4.12 10.54 -6.30
CA GLY A 174 4.64 11.79 -5.75
C GLY A 174 4.61 12.92 -6.77
N THR A 175 4.98 12.63 -8.03
CA THR A 175 4.90 13.59 -9.14
C THR A 175 3.45 13.98 -9.44
N TRP A 176 2.54 12.99 -9.50
CA TRP A 176 1.12 13.23 -9.72
C TRP A 176 0.50 14.09 -8.60
N ILE A 177 0.78 13.76 -7.33
CA ILE A 177 0.34 14.55 -6.17
C ILE A 177 0.81 15.99 -6.31
N GLY A 178 2.08 16.22 -6.66
CA GLY A 178 2.65 17.56 -6.82
C GLY A 178 1.91 18.44 -7.84
N THR A 179 1.28 17.83 -8.86
CA THR A 179 0.48 18.52 -9.87
C THR A 179 -1.00 18.69 -9.51
N HIS A 180 -1.52 17.94 -8.52
CA HIS A 180 -2.94 17.91 -8.13
C HIS A 180 -3.19 18.39 -6.69
N MET A 181 -2.25 19.12 -6.08
CA MET A 181 -2.30 19.53 -4.69
C MET A 181 -3.26 20.72 -4.40
N SER A 182 -3.99 21.19 -5.41
CA SER A 182 -5.03 22.23 -5.25
C SER A 182 -6.15 21.83 -4.28
N ASP A 183 -6.49 20.55 -4.24
CA ASP A 183 -7.41 19.94 -3.26
C ASP A 183 -6.75 18.70 -2.63
N PRO A 184 -6.05 18.85 -1.49
CA PRO A 184 -5.33 17.73 -0.86
C PRO A 184 -6.23 16.57 -0.43
N LEU A 185 -7.47 16.86 0.00
CA LEU A 185 -8.42 15.84 0.43
C LEU A 185 -8.89 14.98 -0.75
N LEU A 186 -9.26 15.61 -1.84
CA LEU A 186 -9.68 14.92 -3.07
C LEU A 186 -8.53 14.14 -3.68
N THR A 187 -7.33 14.72 -3.73
CA THR A 187 -6.12 14.05 -4.21
C THR A 187 -5.82 12.79 -3.38
N MET A 188 -5.93 12.88 -2.06
CA MET A 188 -5.78 11.74 -1.16
C MET A 188 -6.82 10.65 -1.44
N ALA A 189 -8.09 11.03 -1.59
CA ALA A 189 -9.19 10.10 -1.83
C ALA A 189 -9.04 9.37 -3.17
N GLN A 190 -8.69 10.09 -4.23
CA GLN A 190 -8.45 9.52 -5.55
C GLN A 190 -7.25 8.56 -5.54
N GLY A 191 -6.14 8.94 -4.92
CA GLY A 191 -4.96 8.09 -4.85
C GLY A 191 -5.18 6.81 -4.04
N ILE A 192 -5.94 6.86 -2.94
CA ILE A 192 -6.33 5.65 -2.19
C ILE A 192 -7.27 4.78 -3.03
N MET A 193 -8.24 5.36 -3.71
CA MET A 193 -9.17 4.61 -4.57
C MET A 193 -8.46 3.92 -5.73
N TYR A 194 -7.51 4.58 -6.41
CA TYR A 194 -6.73 3.97 -7.50
C TYR A 194 -5.81 2.85 -7.02
N ALA A 195 -5.45 2.86 -5.75
CA ALA A 195 -4.60 1.86 -5.10
C ALA A 195 -5.38 0.68 -4.50
N SER A 196 -6.71 0.75 -4.49
CA SER A 196 -7.60 -0.26 -3.91
C SER A 196 -8.03 -1.30 -4.93
#